data_794f85e9de4857ebbdae82620ed9327f
#
_entry.id   794f85e9de4857ebbdae82620ed9327f
#
_cell.length_a   1.000
_cell.length_b   1.000
_cell.length_c   1.000
_cell.angle_alpha   90.00
_cell.angle_beta   90.00
_cell.angle_gamma   90.00
#
_symmetry.space_group_name_H-M   'P 1'
#
loop_
_entity.id
_entity.type
_entity.pdbx_description
1 polymer ?
#
loop_
_entity_poly.entity_id
_entity_poly.type
_entity_poly.pdbx_seq_one_letter_code
_entity_poly.pdbx_strand_id
1 'polypeptide(L)'
;MKPIILIVILTPLWLTPPGKAENITCTRQRIATNYCKYHISQAQNITLGQASDLISKWLEAKQTIFAPPFDRQLLAKMTTGILYADTVKGIDYLRNSNSQYRYGVQKVESVERFAASGNKATIEVKVTEDATVYRNGKVDSSSFNTKLVRYTLEYWDGIWKIADSQIISH
;
A
#
# COMPACT_ATOMS: atom_id res chain seq x y z
N MET A 1 27.22 6.75 69.88
CA MET A 1 26.36 6.00 68.96
C MET A 1 26.10 6.88 67.75
N LYS A 2 26.72 6.61 66.57
CA LYS A 2 26.51 7.36 65.32
C LYS A 2 25.57 6.54 64.42
N PRO A 3 24.55 7.12 63.81
CA PRO A 3 23.73 6.39 62.87
C PRO A 3 24.42 6.30 61.51
N ILE A 4 24.43 5.09 60.93
CA ILE A 4 24.91 4.81 59.59
C ILE A 4 23.77 5.18 58.62
N ILE A 5 24.04 6.18 57.76
CA ILE A 5 23.12 6.57 56.69
C ILE A 5 23.41 5.65 55.48
N LEU A 6 22.45 4.79 55.16
CA LEU A 6 22.49 3.93 53.98
C LEU A 6 22.04 4.74 52.77
N ILE A 7 22.96 5.12 51.89
CA ILE A 7 22.65 5.79 50.62
C ILE A 7 22.29 4.70 49.62
N VAL A 8 21.00 4.61 49.28
CA VAL A 8 20.51 3.79 48.17
C VAL A 8 20.71 4.58 46.89
N ILE A 9 21.68 4.16 46.08
CA ILE A 9 21.90 4.71 44.74
C ILE A 9 20.88 4.05 43.80
N LEU A 10 19.84 4.79 43.43
CA LEU A 10 18.91 4.46 42.36
C LEU A 10 19.60 4.70 41.01
N THR A 11 20.03 3.63 40.35
CA THR A 11 20.48 3.70 38.97
C THR A 11 19.28 3.96 38.06
N PRO A 12 19.34 4.95 37.13
CA PRO A 12 18.28 5.15 36.17
C PRO A 12 18.24 3.99 35.17
N LEU A 13 17.09 3.33 35.07
CA LEU A 13 16.79 2.40 33.98
C LEU A 13 16.88 3.18 32.66
N TRP A 14 17.88 2.93 31.88
CA TRP A 14 17.94 3.39 30.49
C TRP A 14 16.83 2.69 29.71
N LEU A 15 15.84 3.46 29.24
CA LEU A 15 14.87 2.98 28.27
C LEU A 15 15.63 2.59 26.99
N THR A 16 15.69 1.30 26.72
CA THR A 16 16.10 0.80 25.41
C THR A 16 15.04 1.21 24.39
N PRO A 17 15.43 1.78 23.22
CA PRO A 17 14.47 2.08 22.18
C PRO A 17 13.81 0.79 21.68
N PRO A 18 12.54 0.82 21.24
CA PRO A 18 11.85 -0.36 20.74
C PRO A 18 12.62 -0.94 19.56
N GLY A 19 13.08 -2.17 19.72
CA GLY A 19 13.80 -2.92 18.70
C GLY A 19 12.96 -3.03 17.43
N LYS A 20 13.59 -2.77 16.27
CA LYS A 20 13.02 -3.03 14.95
C LYS A 20 12.57 -4.49 14.90
N ALA A 21 11.33 -4.73 14.51
CA ALA A 21 10.81 -6.07 14.28
C ALA A 21 11.62 -6.73 13.14
N GLU A 22 12.46 -7.70 13.49
CA GLU A 22 13.21 -8.51 12.53
C GLU A 22 12.30 -9.63 12.02
N ASN A 23 12.03 -9.67 10.72
CA ASN A 23 11.34 -10.79 10.11
C ASN A 23 12.27 -11.99 10.03
N ILE A 24 12.01 -12.99 10.86
CA ILE A 24 12.75 -14.26 10.87
C ILE A 24 12.06 -15.23 9.92
N THR A 25 12.69 -15.53 8.77
CA THR A 25 12.21 -16.56 7.86
C THR A 25 13.07 -17.81 8.04
N CYS A 26 12.49 -18.88 8.59
CA CYS A 26 13.17 -20.18 8.75
C CYS A 26 12.91 -21.07 7.55
N THR A 27 13.92 -21.35 6.73
CA THR A 27 13.83 -22.31 5.63
C THR A 27 14.43 -23.65 6.06
N ARG A 28 13.62 -24.73 6.01
CA ARG A 28 14.05 -26.09 6.36
C ARG A 28 14.76 -26.72 5.18
N GLN A 29 16.10 -26.68 5.15
CA GLN A 29 16.91 -27.46 4.22
C GLN A 29 17.24 -28.84 4.84
N ARG A 30 17.16 -29.90 4.02
CA ARG A 30 17.28 -31.33 4.40
C ARG A 30 18.71 -31.78 4.66
N ILE A 31 19.54 -31.03 5.34
CA ILE A 31 20.84 -31.51 5.86
C ILE A 31 21.12 -30.73 7.16
N ALA A 32 21.12 -31.46 8.23
CA ALA A 32 21.57 -31.34 9.61
C ALA A 32 22.40 -30.10 10.02
N THR A 33 21.87 -28.91 9.83
CA THR A 33 22.24 -27.72 10.65
C THR A 33 21.17 -26.64 10.43
N ASN A 34 20.50 -26.24 11.52
CA ASN A 34 19.52 -25.16 11.50
C ASN A 34 20.28 -23.81 11.30
N TYR A 35 20.46 -23.41 10.07
CA TYR A 35 20.94 -22.07 9.76
C TYR A 35 19.72 -21.14 9.63
N CYS A 36 19.47 -20.35 10.68
CA CYS A 36 18.61 -19.18 10.54
C CYS A 36 19.41 -18.08 9.84
N LYS A 37 19.13 -17.87 8.55
CA LYS A 37 19.69 -16.74 7.81
C LYS A 37 18.86 -15.52 8.17
N TYR A 38 19.43 -14.63 8.97
CA TYR A 38 18.84 -13.32 9.21
C TYR A 38 18.89 -12.51 7.92
N HIS A 39 17.78 -12.46 7.21
CA HIS A 39 17.59 -11.44 6.19
C HIS A 39 17.19 -10.15 6.90
N ILE A 40 18.18 -9.30 7.18
CA ILE A 40 17.89 -7.89 7.47
C ILE A 40 17.35 -7.33 6.17
N SER A 41 16.02 -7.33 6.02
CA SER A 41 15.38 -6.55 4.97
C SER A 41 15.70 -5.09 5.28
N GLN A 42 16.70 -4.53 4.62
CA GLN A 42 16.92 -3.08 4.66
C GLN A 42 15.61 -2.45 4.20
N ALA A 43 14.96 -1.73 5.11
CA ALA A 43 13.78 -0.95 4.79
C ALA A 43 14.17 -0.01 3.63
N GLN A 44 13.78 -0.36 2.42
CA GLN A 44 14.01 0.50 1.26
C GLN A 44 12.99 1.62 1.34
N ASN A 45 13.46 2.81 1.70
CA ASN A 45 12.62 3.99 1.59
C ASN A 45 12.25 4.19 0.11
N ILE A 46 10.97 4.21 -0.19
CA ILE A 46 10.49 4.61 -1.52
C ILE A 46 10.77 6.09 -1.74
N THR A 47 11.19 6.47 -2.93
CA THR A 47 11.33 7.88 -3.32
C THR A 47 9.99 8.44 -3.80
N LEU A 48 9.87 9.77 -3.83
CA LEU A 48 8.71 10.45 -4.40
C LEU A 48 8.43 10.02 -5.85
N GLY A 49 9.47 9.94 -6.68
CA GLY A 49 9.33 9.50 -8.08
C GLY A 49 8.78 8.08 -8.19
N GLN A 50 9.35 7.12 -7.43
CA GLN A 50 8.87 5.74 -7.40
C GLN A 50 7.42 5.63 -6.90
N ALA A 51 7.04 6.43 -5.90
CA ALA A 51 5.67 6.44 -5.40
C ALA A 51 4.69 7.00 -6.46
N SER A 52 5.05 8.10 -7.12
CA SER A 52 4.24 8.68 -8.20
C SER A 52 4.09 7.73 -9.39
N ASP A 53 5.18 7.06 -9.80
CA ASP A 53 5.16 6.05 -10.86
C ASP A 53 4.25 4.86 -10.51
N LEU A 54 4.26 4.43 -9.24
CA LEU A 54 3.38 3.36 -8.78
C LEU A 54 1.90 3.77 -8.90
N ILE A 55 1.57 5.02 -8.53
CA ILE A 55 0.19 5.52 -8.68
C ILE A 55 -0.19 5.64 -10.16
N SER A 56 0.68 6.14 -11.02
CA SER A 56 0.42 6.22 -12.47
C SER A 56 0.14 4.84 -13.08
N LYS A 57 0.96 3.85 -12.74
CA LYS A 57 0.75 2.44 -13.15
C LYS A 57 -0.54 1.85 -12.60
N TRP A 58 -0.93 2.21 -11.38
CA TRP A 58 -2.22 1.82 -10.81
C TRP A 58 -3.39 2.38 -11.62
N LEU A 59 -3.35 3.66 -11.98
CA LEU A 59 -4.39 4.28 -12.79
C LEU A 59 -4.52 3.57 -14.14
N GLU A 60 -3.42 3.28 -14.82
CA GLU A 60 -3.40 2.51 -16.09
C GLU A 60 -3.97 1.09 -15.92
N ALA A 61 -3.58 0.40 -14.85
CA ALA A 61 -4.00 -0.98 -14.57
C ALA A 61 -5.50 -1.11 -14.32
N LYS A 62 -6.17 -0.05 -13.84
CA LYS A 62 -7.62 -0.03 -13.62
C LYS A 62 -8.42 -0.44 -14.85
N GLN A 63 -7.94 -0.17 -16.07
CA GLN A 63 -8.61 -0.56 -17.30
C GLN A 63 -8.79 -2.07 -17.45
N THR A 64 -7.81 -2.86 -17.02
CA THR A 64 -7.87 -4.32 -17.09
C THR A 64 -8.39 -4.96 -15.81
N ILE A 65 -8.29 -4.25 -14.68
CA ILE A 65 -8.76 -4.73 -13.38
C ILE A 65 -10.29 -4.61 -13.28
N PHE A 66 -10.89 -3.51 -13.77
CA PHE A 66 -12.32 -3.23 -13.65
C PHE A 66 -13.14 -3.48 -14.94
N ALA A 67 -12.52 -4.15 -15.90
CA ALA A 67 -13.16 -4.64 -17.12
C ALA A 67 -12.72 -6.08 -17.41
N PRO A 68 -13.47 -6.86 -18.24
CA PRO A 68 -13.02 -8.19 -18.63
C PRO A 68 -11.62 -8.17 -19.25
N PRO A 69 -10.71 -9.09 -18.84
CA PRO A 69 -10.95 -10.31 -18.04
C PRO A 69 -10.97 -10.13 -16.52
N PHE A 70 -10.98 -8.89 -15.99
CA PHE A 70 -10.92 -8.60 -14.55
C PHE A 70 -9.65 -9.18 -13.90
N ASP A 71 -8.50 -8.62 -14.27
CA ASP A 71 -7.17 -9.17 -13.94
C ASP A 71 -6.84 -9.06 -12.45
N ARG A 72 -7.20 -10.11 -11.69
CA ARG A 72 -6.90 -10.22 -10.25
C ARG A 72 -5.42 -10.48 -9.97
N GLN A 73 -4.67 -11.02 -10.94
CA GLN A 73 -3.22 -11.23 -10.74
C GLN A 73 -2.48 -9.90 -10.78
N LEU A 74 -2.86 -9.02 -11.72
CA LEU A 74 -2.35 -7.65 -11.79
C LEU A 74 -2.74 -6.87 -10.52
N LEU A 75 -4.00 -6.99 -10.08
CA LEU A 75 -4.45 -6.38 -8.82
C LEU A 75 -3.57 -6.82 -7.64
N ALA A 76 -3.32 -8.12 -7.46
CA ALA A 76 -2.52 -8.65 -6.36
C ALA A 76 -1.04 -8.22 -6.42
N LYS A 77 -0.50 -7.97 -7.62
CA LYS A 77 0.86 -7.43 -7.78
C LYS A 77 0.97 -5.99 -7.34
N MET A 78 -0.07 -5.18 -7.53
CA MET A 78 -0.03 -3.74 -7.31
C MET A 78 -0.59 -3.31 -5.96
N THR A 79 -1.49 -4.11 -5.38
CA THR A 79 -2.23 -3.73 -4.17
C THR A 79 -2.10 -4.75 -3.06
N THR A 80 -2.38 -4.32 -1.83
CA THR A 80 -2.45 -5.13 -0.62
C THR A 80 -3.50 -4.52 0.32
N GLY A 81 -3.67 -5.09 1.51
CA GLY A 81 -4.51 -4.52 2.58
C GLY A 81 -5.96 -4.26 2.16
N ILE A 82 -6.46 -3.10 2.59
CA ILE A 82 -7.86 -2.70 2.39
C ILE A 82 -8.17 -2.49 0.91
N LEU A 83 -7.28 -1.84 0.16
CA LEU A 83 -7.50 -1.57 -1.26
C LEU A 83 -7.65 -2.87 -2.06
N TYR A 84 -6.82 -3.87 -1.79
CA TYR A 84 -6.95 -5.18 -2.44
C TYR A 84 -8.31 -5.82 -2.14
N ALA A 85 -8.68 -5.90 -0.85
CA ALA A 85 -9.89 -6.57 -0.41
C ALA A 85 -11.16 -5.92 -0.98
N ASP A 86 -11.23 -4.60 -0.97
CA ASP A 86 -12.40 -3.87 -1.47
C ASP A 86 -12.47 -3.87 -3.01
N THR A 87 -11.31 -3.83 -3.69
CA THR A 87 -11.29 -3.97 -5.15
C THR A 87 -11.76 -5.37 -5.59
N VAL A 88 -11.39 -6.44 -4.87
CA VAL A 88 -11.90 -7.80 -5.15
C VAL A 88 -13.43 -7.84 -5.05
N LYS A 89 -14.01 -7.27 -3.99
CA LYS A 89 -15.49 -7.16 -3.85
C LYS A 89 -16.11 -6.37 -5.00
N GLY A 90 -15.49 -5.25 -5.38
CA GLY A 90 -15.92 -4.43 -6.52
C GLY A 90 -15.92 -5.21 -7.84
N ILE A 91 -14.87 -5.99 -8.11
CA ILE A 91 -14.78 -6.87 -9.29
C ILE A 91 -15.90 -7.92 -9.27
N ASP A 92 -16.16 -8.54 -8.12
CA ASP A 92 -17.23 -9.54 -8.01
C ASP A 92 -18.61 -8.92 -8.27
N TYR A 93 -18.85 -7.71 -7.75
CA TYR A 93 -20.07 -6.96 -8.04
C TYR A 93 -20.21 -6.65 -9.54
N LEU A 94 -19.16 -6.15 -10.19
CA LEU A 94 -19.17 -5.82 -11.63
C LEU A 94 -19.47 -7.07 -12.47
N ARG A 95 -18.83 -8.20 -12.18
CA ARG A 95 -19.08 -9.47 -12.89
C ARG A 95 -20.52 -9.95 -12.71
N ASN A 96 -21.03 -9.95 -11.48
CA ASN A 96 -22.37 -10.43 -11.15
C ASN A 96 -23.47 -9.54 -11.73
N SER A 97 -23.23 -8.24 -11.90
CA SER A 97 -24.14 -7.27 -12.48
C SER A 97 -23.95 -7.06 -13.98
N ASN A 98 -23.12 -7.88 -14.65
CA ASN A 98 -22.74 -7.72 -16.05
C ASN A 98 -22.33 -6.27 -16.37
N SER A 99 -21.49 -5.72 -15.51
CA SER A 99 -21.01 -4.34 -15.56
C SER A 99 -19.51 -4.28 -15.72
N GLN A 100 -19.01 -3.18 -16.27
CA GLN A 100 -17.58 -2.91 -16.40
C GLN A 100 -17.32 -1.42 -16.43
N TYR A 101 -16.12 -1.02 -16.04
CA TYR A 101 -15.62 0.32 -16.26
C TYR A 101 -14.90 0.44 -17.60
N ARG A 102 -15.05 1.59 -18.24
CA ARG A 102 -14.14 2.08 -19.26
C ARG A 102 -13.58 3.41 -18.80
N TYR A 103 -12.27 3.53 -18.86
CA TYR A 103 -11.59 4.75 -18.50
C TYR A 103 -11.11 5.47 -19.76
N GLY A 104 -11.32 6.77 -19.81
CA GLY A 104 -10.73 7.68 -20.78
C GLY A 104 -9.40 8.22 -20.23
N VAL A 105 -9.38 9.53 -19.94
CA VAL A 105 -8.19 10.17 -19.34
C VAL A 105 -8.03 9.68 -17.90
N GLN A 106 -6.83 9.21 -17.57
CA GLN A 106 -6.41 8.91 -16.23
C GLN A 106 -5.01 9.51 -16.03
N LYS A 107 -4.88 10.48 -15.13
CA LYS A 107 -3.65 11.24 -15.01
C LYS A 107 -3.42 11.73 -13.57
N VAL A 108 -2.17 11.61 -13.11
CA VAL A 108 -1.69 12.33 -11.95
C VAL A 108 -1.34 13.75 -12.40
N GLU A 109 -2.08 14.75 -11.91
CA GLU A 109 -1.85 16.16 -12.25
C GLU A 109 -0.71 16.75 -11.44
N SER A 110 -0.72 16.48 -10.14
CA SER A 110 0.31 16.98 -9.21
C SER A 110 0.43 16.09 -7.99
N VAL A 111 1.60 16.12 -7.36
CA VAL A 111 1.81 15.57 -6.02
C VAL A 111 1.73 16.72 -5.02
N GLU A 112 0.83 16.62 -4.06
CA GLU A 112 0.61 17.65 -3.04
C GLU A 112 1.40 17.41 -1.76
N ARG A 113 1.50 16.12 -1.36
CA ARG A 113 2.25 15.71 -0.16
C ARG A 113 2.88 14.34 -0.36
N PHE A 114 4.02 14.15 0.28
CA PHE A 114 4.69 12.85 0.34
C PHE A 114 5.43 12.70 1.66
N ALA A 115 5.29 11.52 2.27
CA ALA A 115 6.05 11.12 3.45
C ALA A 115 6.37 9.63 3.36
N ALA A 116 7.60 9.25 3.69
CA ALA A 116 8.03 7.85 3.72
C ALA A 116 8.83 7.58 5.00
N SER A 117 8.60 6.42 5.61
CA SER A 117 9.32 5.96 6.80
C SER A 117 9.39 4.43 6.81
N GLY A 118 10.57 3.87 6.66
CA GLY A 118 10.81 2.44 6.64
C GLY A 118 10.06 1.74 5.49
N ASN A 119 9.15 0.85 5.83
CA ASN A 119 8.35 0.06 4.89
C ASN A 119 6.96 0.67 4.62
N LYS A 120 6.71 1.92 5.00
CA LYS A 120 5.45 2.63 4.77
C LYS A 120 5.69 3.99 4.13
N ALA A 121 4.76 4.39 3.27
CA ALA A 121 4.73 5.73 2.71
C ALA A 121 3.29 6.20 2.50
N THR A 122 3.13 7.52 2.45
CA THR A 122 1.86 8.17 2.10
C THR A 122 2.13 9.19 1.03
N ILE A 123 1.29 9.21 -0.02
CA ILE A 123 1.35 10.20 -1.09
C ILE A 123 -0.05 10.76 -1.34
N GLU A 124 -0.16 12.08 -1.41
CA GLU A 124 -1.39 12.78 -1.79
C GLU A 124 -1.20 13.36 -3.18
N VAL A 125 -2.09 13.01 -4.08
CA VAL A 125 -2.02 13.41 -5.48
C VAL A 125 -3.36 13.93 -5.98
N LYS A 126 -3.34 14.95 -6.85
CA LYS A 126 -4.50 15.30 -7.66
C LYS A 126 -4.56 14.35 -8.84
N VAL A 127 -5.67 13.66 -8.98
CA VAL A 127 -5.94 12.70 -10.05
C VAL A 127 -7.12 13.16 -10.86
N THR A 128 -6.93 13.34 -12.17
CA THR A 128 -8.01 13.51 -13.14
C THR A 128 -8.37 12.14 -13.69
N GLU A 129 -9.66 11.81 -13.63
CA GLU A 129 -10.17 10.54 -14.08
C GLU A 129 -11.48 10.71 -14.84
N ASP A 130 -11.50 10.17 -16.08
CA ASP A 130 -12.69 9.97 -16.89
C ASP A 130 -13.08 8.50 -16.79
N ALA A 131 -14.27 8.23 -16.25
CA ALA A 131 -14.75 6.88 -16.02
C ALA A 131 -16.19 6.72 -16.45
N THR A 132 -16.47 5.74 -17.30
CA THR A 132 -17.80 5.36 -17.74
C THR A 132 -18.10 3.94 -17.29
N VAL A 133 -19.22 3.75 -16.60
CA VAL A 133 -19.76 2.45 -16.23
C VAL A 133 -20.70 1.98 -17.34
N TYR A 134 -20.46 0.77 -17.83
CA TYR A 134 -21.38 0.06 -18.71
C TYR A 134 -22.05 -1.06 -17.94
N ARG A 135 -23.36 -1.22 -18.13
CA ARG A 135 -24.14 -2.32 -17.60
C ARG A 135 -24.96 -2.95 -18.73
N ASN A 136 -24.82 -4.28 -18.91
CA ASN A 136 -25.44 -4.99 -20.02
C ASN A 136 -25.12 -4.36 -21.39
N GLY A 137 -23.91 -3.87 -21.58
CA GLY A 137 -23.44 -3.24 -22.80
C GLY A 137 -23.94 -1.80 -23.05
N LYS A 138 -24.75 -1.23 -22.15
CA LYS A 138 -25.25 0.15 -22.23
C LYS A 138 -24.55 1.03 -21.19
N VAL A 139 -24.39 2.31 -21.50
CA VAL A 139 -23.89 3.29 -20.55
C VAL A 139 -24.89 3.42 -19.40
N ASP A 140 -24.40 3.19 -18.18
CA ASP A 140 -25.13 3.35 -16.92
C ASP A 140 -24.84 4.71 -16.27
N SER A 141 -23.55 5.09 -16.24
CA SER A 141 -23.11 6.40 -15.73
C SER A 141 -21.76 6.80 -16.30
N SER A 142 -21.47 8.09 -16.29
CA SER A 142 -20.17 8.64 -16.65
C SER A 142 -19.78 9.74 -15.68
N SER A 143 -18.48 9.87 -15.43
CA SER A 143 -17.92 10.94 -14.61
C SER A 143 -16.59 11.41 -15.16
N PHE A 144 -16.37 12.71 -15.15
CA PHE A 144 -15.08 13.33 -15.43
C PHE A 144 -14.80 14.33 -14.31
N ASN A 145 -13.78 14.04 -13.50
CA ASN A 145 -13.45 14.93 -12.37
C ASN A 145 -11.98 14.81 -11.95
N THR A 146 -11.54 15.85 -11.27
CA THR A 146 -10.25 15.87 -10.58
C THR A 146 -10.48 15.75 -9.06
N LYS A 147 -9.79 14.82 -8.42
CA LYS A 147 -9.91 14.55 -6.99
C LYS A 147 -8.54 14.61 -6.34
N LEU A 148 -8.49 15.06 -5.09
CA LEU A 148 -7.33 14.85 -4.23
C LEU A 148 -7.47 13.47 -3.57
N VAL A 149 -6.50 12.60 -3.82
CA VAL A 149 -6.51 11.23 -3.31
C VAL A 149 -5.25 11.00 -2.48
N ARG A 150 -5.43 10.47 -1.28
CA ARG A 150 -4.33 9.96 -0.45
C ARG A 150 -4.20 8.47 -0.67
N TYR A 151 -2.99 8.03 -1.01
CA TYR A 151 -2.62 6.62 -1.09
C TYR A 151 -1.67 6.28 0.04
N THR A 152 -1.93 5.14 0.71
CA THR A 152 -1.00 4.52 1.65
C THR A 152 -0.26 3.40 0.92
N LEU A 153 1.07 3.44 0.97
CA LEU A 153 1.95 2.47 0.33
C LEU A 153 2.66 1.64 1.38
N GLU A 154 2.80 0.34 1.12
CA GLU A 154 3.52 -0.59 2.00
C GLU A 154 4.50 -1.44 1.19
N TYR A 155 5.70 -1.64 1.77
CA TYR A 155 6.69 -2.57 1.22
C TYR A 155 6.35 -3.98 1.69
N TRP A 156 5.99 -4.84 0.74
CA TRP A 156 5.53 -6.20 1.01
C TRP A 156 6.13 -7.16 -0.02
N ASP A 157 6.68 -8.29 0.42
CA ASP A 157 7.29 -9.32 -0.45
C ASP A 157 8.32 -8.77 -1.44
N GLY A 158 9.16 -7.83 -1.00
CA GLY A 158 10.22 -7.27 -1.85
C GLY A 158 9.78 -6.14 -2.78
N ILE A 159 8.52 -5.74 -2.79
CA ILE A 159 7.98 -4.69 -3.65
C ILE A 159 7.06 -3.72 -2.90
N TRP A 160 6.99 -2.49 -3.39
CA TRP A 160 6.02 -1.51 -2.91
C TRP A 160 4.65 -1.77 -3.53
N LYS A 161 3.61 -1.77 -2.70
CA LYS A 161 2.20 -1.95 -3.09
C LYS A 161 1.35 -0.84 -2.49
N ILE A 162 0.19 -0.60 -3.10
CA ILE A 162 -0.81 0.33 -2.57
C ILE A 162 -1.70 -0.44 -1.60
N ALA A 163 -1.72 -0.02 -0.33
CA ALA A 163 -2.47 -0.68 0.73
C ALA A 163 -3.85 -0.07 0.94
N ASP A 164 -4.00 1.24 0.69
CA ASP A 164 -5.25 1.97 0.86
C ASP A 164 -5.31 3.18 -0.08
N SER A 165 -6.53 3.65 -0.37
CA SER A 165 -6.78 4.88 -1.11
C SER A 165 -8.01 5.60 -0.55
N GLN A 166 -7.88 6.90 -0.28
CA GLN A 166 -8.94 7.73 0.29
C GLN A 166 -9.07 9.03 -0.50
N ILE A 167 -10.29 9.38 -0.91
CA ILE A 167 -10.58 10.70 -1.45
C ILE A 167 -10.58 11.68 -0.29
N ILE A 168 -9.77 12.74 -0.40
CA ILE A 168 -9.73 13.82 0.58
C ILE A 168 -10.71 14.89 0.11
N SER A 169 -11.88 14.97 0.78
CA SER A 169 -12.80 16.09 0.59
C SER A 169 -12.28 17.31 1.34
N HIS A 170 -12.20 18.44 0.67
CA HIS A 170 -11.99 19.74 1.31
C HIS A 170 -13.32 20.34 1.71
#